data_601cb1e09fa10f3a419b99641a3c650d
#
_entry.id   601cb1e09fa10f3a419b99641a3c650d
#
_cell.length_a   1.000
_cell.length_b   1.000
_cell.length_c   1.000
_cell.angle_alpha   90.00
_cell.angle_beta   90.00
_cell.angle_gamma   90.00
#
_symmetry.space_group_name_H-M   'P 1'
#
loop_
_entity.id
_entity.type
_entity.pdbx_description
1 polymer ?
#
loop_
_entity_poly.entity_id
_entity_poly.type
_entity_poly.pdbx_seq_one_letter_code
_entity_poly.pdbx_strand_id
1 'polypeptide(L)'
;MKKLLKSVLIWYTPEEMYRLVTDVDQYVQFLPWCSHSKVLQFSEHEMDAEVGIGLAGFSQVFVTHNTHVENHQVQMKLVKGPFSKLDGTWTFDPVGDNSQRACKVTLSLEYGFASATLAAVVGPVFDKIAASLVDAFVKRAEQVYGADRA
;
A
#
# COMPACT_ATOMS: atom_id res chain seq x y z
N MET A 1 -15.95 -9.74 -6.77
CA MET A 1 -15.12 -8.58 -6.46
C MET A 1 -14.94 -8.47 -4.96
N LYS A 2 -13.72 -8.40 -4.49
CA LYS A 2 -13.42 -8.33 -3.06
C LYS A 2 -13.15 -6.91 -2.64
N LYS A 3 -13.57 -6.56 -1.42
CA LYS A 3 -13.37 -5.23 -0.84
C LYS A 3 -12.76 -5.37 0.54
N LEU A 4 -11.76 -4.54 0.80
CA LEU A 4 -11.13 -4.43 2.11
C LEU A 4 -11.22 -2.98 2.56
N LEU A 5 -11.64 -2.77 3.79
CA LEU A 5 -11.59 -1.46 4.43
C LEU A 5 -10.96 -1.65 5.80
N LYS A 6 -9.82 -1.01 6.02
CA LYS A 6 -9.11 -1.13 7.30
C LYS A 6 -8.59 0.23 7.70
N SER A 7 -8.73 0.57 8.98
CA SER A 7 -8.17 1.82 9.50
C SER A 7 -7.53 1.58 10.86
N VAL A 8 -6.59 2.45 11.20
CA VAL A 8 -5.83 2.38 12.45
C VAL A 8 -5.44 3.78 12.89
N LEU A 9 -5.44 3.99 14.21
CA LEU A 9 -4.89 5.22 14.81
C LEU A 9 -3.46 4.92 15.23
N ILE A 10 -2.53 5.79 14.84
CA ILE A 10 -1.12 5.62 15.17
C ILE A 10 -0.49 6.94 15.59
N TRP A 11 0.63 6.85 16.29
CA TRP A 11 1.32 8.01 16.89
C TRP A 11 2.43 8.54 15.97
N TYR A 12 2.10 8.69 14.68
CA TYR A 12 2.94 9.32 13.65
C TYR A 12 2.08 10.26 12.84
N THR A 13 2.71 11.28 12.23
CA THR A 13 1.96 12.30 11.49
C THR A 13 1.45 11.75 10.15
N PRO A 14 0.41 12.37 9.56
CA PRO A 14 -0.01 12.05 8.20
C PRO A 14 1.16 12.13 7.21
N GLU A 15 2.03 13.13 7.34
CA GLU A 15 3.20 13.29 6.48
C GLU A 15 4.16 12.10 6.60
N GLU A 16 4.41 11.65 7.83
CA GLU A 16 5.30 10.51 8.06
C GLU A 16 4.77 9.23 7.39
N MET A 17 3.49 8.96 7.55
CA MET A 17 2.87 7.78 6.95
C MET A 17 2.75 7.89 5.44
N TYR A 18 2.43 9.08 4.94
CA TYR A 18 2.39 9.35 3.51
C TYR A 18 3.74 9.06 2.85
N ARG A 19 4.83 9.47 3.47
CA ARG A 19 6.18 9.20 2.96
C ARG A 19 6.48 7.71 2.83
N LEU A 20 6.07 6.92 3.82
CA LEU A 20 6.28 5.47 3.76
C LEU A 20 5.51 4.84 2.61
N VAL A 21 4.26 5.24 2.41
CA VAL A 21 3.41 4.66 1.37
C VAL A 21 3.87 5.07 -0.03
N THR A 22 4.40 6.28 -0.18
CA THR A 22 4.86 6.75 -1.49
C THR A 22 6.30 6.33 -1.82
N ASP A 23 7.05 5.82 -0.85
CA ASP A 23 8.43 5.36 -1.07
C ASP A 23 8.44 3.90 -1.56
N VAL A 24 7.93 3.71 -2.77
CA VAL A 24 7.70 2.39 -3.37
C VAL A 24 8.99 1.58 -3.50
N ASP A 25 10.11 2.23 -3.80
CA ASP A 25 11.39 1.52 -3.97
C ASP A 25 11.83 0.79 -2.70
N GLN A 26 11.32 1.19 -1.54
CA GLN A 26 11.67 0.58 -0.25
C GLN A 26 10.77 -0.59 0.12
N TYR A 27 9.69 -0.83 -0.59
CA TYR A 27 8.73 -1.90 -0.26
C TYR A 27 9.39 -3.27 -0.17
N VAL A 28 10.33 -3.55 -1.03
CA VAL A 28 11.05 -4.82 -1.06
C VAL A 28 11.81 -5.10 0.24
N GLN A 29 12.13 -4.05 1.01
CA GLN A 29 12.91 -4.19 2.24
C GLN A 29 12.08 -4.64 3.44
N PHE A 30 10.75 -4.40 3.44
CA PHE A 30 9.96 -4.69 4.63
C PHE A 30 8.65 -5.44 4.37
N LEU A 31 8.26 -5.62 3.12
CA LEU A 31 7.07 -6.43 2.79
C LEU A 31 7.54 -7.83 2.39
N PRO A 32 7.28 -8.85 3.24
CA PRO A 32 7.85 -10.19 3.01
C PRO A 32 7.46 -10.83 1.69
N TRP A 33 6.30 -10.46 1.17
CA TRP A 33 5.76 -10.97 -0.09
C TRP A 33 6.25 -10.18 -1.31
N CYS A 34 6.90 -9.05 -1.10
CA CYS A 34 7.33 -8.17 -2.18
C CYS A 34 8.70 -8.61 -2.68
N SER A 35 8.74 -9.17 -3.89
CA SER A 35 9.99 -9.62 -4.52
C SER A 35 10.68 -8.53 -5.30
N HIS A 36 9.94 -7.47 -5.66
CA HIS A 36 10.42 -6.40 -6.50
C HIS A 36 9.54 -5.18 -6.35
N SER A 37 10.12 -4.00 -6.26
CA SER A 37 9.36 -2.75 -6.28
C SER A 37 10.18 -1.67 -6.95
N LYS A 38 9.53 -0.89 -7.83
CA LYS A 38 10.22 0.11 -8.64
C LYS A 38 9.25 1.20 -9.07
N VAL A 39 9.70 2.44 -8.99
CA VAL A 39 8.99 3.57 -9.60
C VAL A 39 9.39 3.64 -11.06
N LEU A 40 8.41 3.52 -11.97
CA LEU A 40 8.65 3.55 -13.41
C LEU A 40 8.64 4.97 -13.96
N GLN A 41 7.67 5.77 -13.53
CA GLN A 41 7.53 7.16 -13.90
C GLN A 41 7.07 7.95 -12.70
N PHE A 42 7.45 9.21 -12.65
CA PHE A 42 7.20 10.03 -11.49
C PHE A 42 7.03 11.49 -11.91
N SER A 43 6.02 12.13 -11.35
CA SER A 43 5.81 13.58 -11.43
C SER A 43 5.36 14.08 -10.06
N GLU A 44 5.06 15.35 -9.92
CA GLU A 44 4.76 15.95 -8.63
C GLU A 44 3.60 15.27 -7.91
N HIS A 45 2.55 14.89 -8.65
CA HIS A 45 1.32 14.34 -8.06
C HIS A 45 0.94 12.96 -8.60
N GLU A 46 1.78 12.34 -9.41
CA GLU A 46 1.47 11.07 -10.04
C GLU A 46 2.71 10.18 -10.12
N MET A 47 2.46 8.87 -10.13
CA MET A 47 3.53 7.90 -10.18
C MET A 47 3.00 6.61 -10.81
N ASP A 48 3.82 5.97 -11.64
CA ASP A 48 3.59 4.59 -12.04
C ASP A 48 4.52 3.70 -11.24
N ALA A 49 3.95 2.74 -10.54
CA ALA A 49 4.70 1.85 -9.65
C ALA A 49 4.55 0.41 -10.10
N GLU A 50 5.67 -0.29 -10.15
CA GLU A 50 5.72 -1.73 -10.46
C GLU A 50 6.04 -2.50 -9.20
N VAL A 51 5.23 -3.51 -8.88
CA VAL A 51 5.39 -4.31 -7.66
C VAL A 51 5.32 -5.78 -8.04
N GLY A 52 6.28 -6.54 -7.55
CA GLY A 52 6.32 -7.99 -7.71
C GLY A 52 5.85 -8.70 -6.46
N ILE A 53 5.03 -9.72 -6.66
CA ILE A 53 4.58 -10.62 -5.60
C ILE A 53 5.35 -11.93 -5.75
N GLY A 54 6.05 -12.33 -4.68
CA GLY A 54 6.73 -13.61 -4.63
C GLY A 54 6.45 -14.28 -3.29
N LEU A 55 5.54 -15.24 -3.29
CA LEU A 55 5.12 -15.93 -2.07
C LEU A 55 4.56 -17.30 -2.40
N ALA A 56 4.97 -18.31 -1.64
CA ALA A 56 4.45 -19.68 -1.74
C ALA A 56 4.57 -20.26 -3.16
N GLY A 57 5.69 -19.99 -3.85
CA GLY A 57 5.93 -20.47 -5.21
C GLY A 57 5.22 -19.68 -6.29
N PHE A 58 4.50 -18.65 -5.90
CA PHE A 58 3.78 -17.76 -6.81
C PHE A 58 4.63 -16.51 -7.10
N SER A 59 4.70 -16.11 -8.38
CA SER A 59 5.43 -14.92 -8.79
C SER A 59 4.65 -14.18 -9.86
N GLN A 60 4.27 -12.95 -9.58
CA GLN A 60 3.56 -12.07 -10.51
C GLN A 60 4.01 -10.63 -10.32
N VAL A 61 3.92 -9.86 -11.38
CA VAL A 61 4.23 -8.43 -11.36
C VAL A 61 3.00 -7.66 -11.81
N PHE A 62 2.73 -6.56 -11.14
CA PHE A 62 1.65 -5.66 -11.55
C PHE A 62 2.13 -4.21 -11.48
N VAL A 63 1.46 -3.35 -12.25
CA VAL A 63 1.75 -1.92 -12.31
C VAL A 63 0.48 -1.16 -11.97
N THR A 64 0.62 -0.15 -11.12
CA THR A 64 -0.46 0.77 -10.79
C THR A 64 -0.08 2.18 -11.16
N HIS A 65 -1.09 2.98 -11.52
CA HIS A 65 -0.96 4.42 -11.66
C HIS A 65 -1.48 5.05 -10.38
N ASN A 66 -0.61 5.75 -9.69
CA ASN A 66 -0.92 6.34 -8.38
C ASN A 66 -1.05 7.84 -8.50
N THR A 67 -2.13 8.39 -7.95
CA THR A 67 -2.37 9.82 -7.88
C THR A 67 -2.25 10.25 -6.42
N HIS A 68 -1.44 11.28 -6.16
CA HIS A 68 -1.12 11.73 -4.81
C HIS A 68 -1.78 13.06 -4.49
N VAL A 69 -2.38 13.16 -3.31
CA VAL A 69 -2.68 14.43 -2.66
C VAL A 69 -1.71 14.50 -1.48
N GLU A 70 -0.75 15.39 -1.56
CA GLU A 70 0.39 15.44 -0.63
C GLU A 70 -0.05 15.38 0.84
N ASN A 71 0.52 14.43 1.57
CA ASN A 71 0.28 14.18 2.99
C ASN A 71 -1.16 13.78 3.36
N HIS A 72 -2.03 13.57 2.36
CA HIS A 72 -3.44 13.24 2.61
C HIS A 72 -3.90 11.94 2.00
N GLN A 73 -3.48 11.64 0.77
CA GLN A 73 -4.10 10.55 0.04
C GLN A 73 -3.18 10.00 -1.04
N VAL A 74 -3.23 8.68 -1.23
CA VAL A 74 -2.64 8.00 -2.39
C VAL A 74 -3.72 7.13 -2.99
N GLN A 75 -4.10 7.41 -4.23
CA GLN A 75 -5.08 6.62 -4.97
C GLN A 75 -4.36 5.79 -6.02
N MET A 76 -4.63 4.49 -6.03
CA MET A 76 -3.97 3.53 -6.91
C MET A 76 -4.97 2.91 -7.86
N LYS A 77 -4.62 2.82 -9.14
CA LYS A 77 -5.42 2.13 -10.14
C LYS A 77 -4.55 1.22 -10.98
N LEU A 78 -5.08 0.06 -11.31
CA LEU A 78 -4.37 -0.94 -12.10
C LEU A 78 -4.06 -0.41 -13.51
N VAL A 79 -2.80 -0.57 -13.93
CA VAL A 79 -2.38 -0.37 -15.32
C VAL A 79 -2.26 -1.72 -16.01
N LYS A 80 -1.57 -2.68 -15.37
CA LYS A 80 -1.47 -4.04 -15.90
C LYS A 80 -1.14 -5.02 -14.77
N GLY A 81 -1.56 -6.26 -14.95
CA GLY A 81 -1.32 -7.32 -13.97
C GLY A 81 -2.40 -8.39 -14.06
N PRO A 82 -2.38 -9.38 -13.15
CA PRO A 82 -3.28 -10.52 -13.19
C PRO A 82 -4.70 -10.23 -12.69
N PHE A 83 -5.05 -8.96 -12.58
CA PHE A 83 -6.33 -8.52 -12.02
C PHE A 83 -7.28 -8.06 -13.12
N SER A 84 -8.59 -8.25 -12.91
CA SER A 84 -9.62 -7.58 -13.70
C SER A 84 -9.82 -6.16 -13.18
N LYS A 85 -9.56 -5.95 -11.88
CA LYS A 85 -9.65 -4.65 -11.22
C LYS A 85 -8.72 -4.64 -10.03
N LEU A 86 -8.07 -3.51 -9.81
CA LEU A 86 -7.33 -3.24 -8.58
C LEU A 86 -7.37 -1.74 -8.36
N ASP A 87 -8.23 -1.31 -7.45
CA ASP A 87 -8.36 0.09 -7.03
C ASP A 87 -8.12 0.18 -5.54
N GLY A 88 -7.24 1.08 -5.14
CA GLY A 88 -6.93 1.27 -3.74
C GLY A 88 -6.80 2.73 -3.40
N THR A 89 -7.11 3.07 -2.16
CA THR A 89 -6.96 4.43 -1.65
C THR A 89 -6.41 4.38 -0.23
N TRP A 90 -5.27 5.01 -0.04
CA TRP A 90 -4.73 5.30 1.27
C TRP A 90 -5.15 6.71 1.66
N THR A 91 -5.67 6.87 2.87
CA THR A 91 -6.05 8.18 3.41
C THR A 91 -5.35 8.38 4.74
N PHE A 92 -4.79 9.59 4.94
CA PHE A 92 -4.04 9.94 6.14
C PHE A 92 -4.70 11.17 6.75
N ASP A 93 -5.48 10.97 7.82
CA ASP A 93 -6.23 12.03 8.45
C ASP A 93 -5.57 12.45 9.76
N PRO A 94 -5.33 13.75 9.98
CA PRO A 94 -4.80 14.21 11.25
C PRO A 94 -5.80 13.94 12.37
N VAL A 95 -5.28 13.76 13.58
CA VAL A 95 -6.10 13.54 14.77
C VAL A 95 -6.03 14.81 15.63
N GLY A 96 -7.18 15.27 16.06
CA GLY A 96 -7.28 16.48 16.87
C GLY A 96 -7.02 17.75 16.07
N ASP A 97 -6.25 18.66 16.62
CA ASP A 97 -5.99 20.00 16.06
C ASP A 97 -4.68 20.10 15.28
N ASN A 98 -4.14 18.97 14.83
CA ASN A 98 -2.86 18.89 14.10
C ASN A 98 -1.62 19.20 14.95
N SER A 99 -1.78 19.49 16.23
CA SER A 99 -0.63 19.71 17.11
C SER A 99 -0.02 18.41 17.59
N GLN A 100 -0.71 17.31 17.41
CA GLN A 100 -0.28 15.98 17.86
C GLN A 100 0.37 15.17 16.76
N ARG A 101 1.40 14.41 17.15
CA ARG A 101 2.03 13.45 16.25
C ARG A 101 1.17 12.19 16.20
N ALA A 102 0.06 12.26 15.46
CA ALA A 102 -0.89 11.18 15.35
C ALA A 102 -1.68 11.29 14.06
N CYS A 103 -2.12 10.16 13.52
CA CYS A 103 -3.05 10.17 12.40
C CYS A 103 -3.89 8.91 12.37
N LYS A 104 -5.00 9.00 11.62
CA LYS A 104 -5.81 7.84 11.26
C LYS A 104 -5.43 7.45 9.85
N VAL A 105 -4.89 6.25 9.70
CA VAL A 105 -4.56 5.69 8.38
C VAL A 105 -5.70 4.78 7.97
N THR A 106 -6.22 4.99 6.77
CA THR A 106 -7.29 4.17 6.21
C THR A 106 -6.87 3.63 4.86
N LEU A 107 -7.04 2.33 4.66
CA LEU A 107 -6.86 1.67 3.37
C LEU A 107 -8.19 1.11 2.91
N SER A 108 -8.62 1.56 1.74
CA SER A 108 -9.78 1.02 1.03
C SER A 108 -9.26 0.33 -0.23
N LEU A 109 -9.58 -0.93 -0.42
CA LEU A 109 -9.05 -1.72 -1.53
C LEU A 109 -10.19 -2.53 -2.15
N GLU A 110 -10.28 -2.50 -3.48
CA GLU A 110 -11.23 -3.30 -4.23
C GLU A 110 -10.49 -4.00 -5.36
N TYR A 111 -10.65 -5.33 -5.45
CA TYR A 111 -9.91 -6.10 -6.42
C TYR A 111 -10.65 -7.34 -6.90
N GLY A 112 -10.30 -7.78 -8.09
CA GLY A 112 -10.77 -9.02 -8.69
C GLY A 112 -9.70 -9.54 -9.64
N PHE A 113 -9.84 -10.79 -10.09
CA PHE A 113 -8.84 -11.43 -10.94
C PHE A 113 -9.35 -11.61 -12.36
N ALA A 114 -8.41 -11.67 -13.31
CA ALA A 114 -8.73 -11.73 -14.75
C ALA A 114 -9.43 -13.03 -15.16
N SER A 115 -9.27 -14.11 -14.38
CA SER A 115 -9.93 -15.39 -14.67
C SER A 115 -10.26 -16.12 -13.37
N ALA A 116 -11.16 -17.09 -13.47
CA ALA A 116 -11.51 -17.94 -12.33
C ALA A 116 -10.32 -18.79 -11.86
N THR A 117 -9.46 -19.21 -12.78
CA THR A 117 -8.24 -19.96 -12.45
C THR A 117 -7.30 -19.10 -11.62
N LEU A 118 -7.06 -17.85 -12.06
CA LEU A 118 -6.23 -16.91 -11.30
C LEU A 118 -6.83 -16.62 -9.93
N ALA A 119 -8.15 -16.44 -9.85
CA ALA A 119 -8.82 -16.20 -8.58
C ALA A 119 -8.61 -17.36 -7.60
N ALA A 120 -8.67 -18.58 -8.10
CA ALA A 120 -8.50 -19.78 -7.26
C ALA A 120 -7.06 -19.94 -6.76
N VAL A 121 -6.08 -19.62 -7.59
CA VAL A 121 -4.65 -19.81 -7.26
C VAL A 121 -4.10 -18.61 -6.50
N VAL A 122 -4.36 -17.41 -6.99
CA VAL A 122 -3.78 -16.15 -6.47
C VAL A 122 -4.61 -15.55 -5.34
N GLY A 123 -5.94 -15.77 -5.39
CA GLY A 123 -6.87 -15.14 -4.46
C GLY A 123 -6.51 -15.32 -2.99
N PRO A 124 -6.31 -16.56 -2.50
CA PRO A 124 -5.96 -16.76 -1.09
C PRO A 124 -4.65 -16.09 -0.68
N VAL A 125 -3.66 -16.07 -1.58
CA VAL A 125 -2.37 -15.41 -1.33
C VAL A 125 -2.57 -13.90 -1.24
N PHE A 126 -3.28 -13.34 -2.22
CA PHE A 126 -3.49 -11.89 -2.26
C PHE A 126 -4.39 -11.41 -1.12
N ASP A 127 -5.36 -12.22 -0.70
CA ASP A 127 -6.21 -11.89 0.45
C ASP A 127 -5.36 -11.69 1.72
N LYS A 128 -4.38 -12.56 1.92
CA LYS A 128 -3.46 -12.44 3.06
C LYS A 128 -2.59 -11.20 2.96
N ILE A 129 -2.08 -10.91 1.76
CA ILE A 129 -1.28 -9.71 1.50
C ILE A 129 -2.09 -8.47 1.82
N ALA A 130 -3.30 -8.37 1.27
CA ALA A 130 -4.17 -7.21 1.47
C ALA A 130 -4.50 -6.99 2.94
N ALA A 131 -4.84 -8.08 3.65
CA ALA A 131 -5.18 -8.01 5.06
C ALA A 131 -4.01 -7.56 5.95
N SER A 132 -2.78 -7.79 5.52
CA SER A 132 -1.57 -7.47 6.30
C SER A 132 -0.96 -6.11 5.99
N LEU A 133 -1.41 -5.44 4.92
CA LEU A 133 -0.75 -4.21 4.43
C LEU A 133 -0.68 -3.11 5.49
N VAL A 134 -1.79 -2.76 6.11
CA VAL A 134 -1.81 -1.67 7.09
C VAL A 134 -0.85 -1.97 8.25
N ASP A 135 -0.89 -3.20 8.77
CA ASP A 135 -0.02 -3.59 9.88
C ASP A 135 1.46 -3.56 9.49
N ALA A 136 1.77 -3.94 8.25
CA ALA A 136 3.14 -3.91 7.75
C ALA A 136 3.69 -2.49 7.71
N PHE A 137 2.88 -1.53 7.25
CA PHE A 137 3.30 -0.12 7.23
C PHE A 137 3.40 0.48 8.63
N VAL A 138 2.53 0.09 9.55
CA VAL A 138 2.63 0.50 10.96
C VAL A 138 3.95 0.00 11.56
N LYS A 139 4.28 -1.27 11.32
CA LYS A 139 5.53 -1.86 11.81
C LYS A 139 6.74 -1.15 11.18
N ARG A 140 6.67 -0.83 9.90
CA ARG A 140 7.75 -0.09 9.24
C ARG A 140 7.93 1.29 9.85
N ALA A 141 6.82 1.97 10.18
CA ALA A 141 6.86 3.27 10.84
C ALA A 141 7.62 3.18 12.17
N GLU A 142 7.38 2.13 12.95
CA GLU A 142 8.11 1.91 14.19
C GLU A 142 9.61 1.73 13.93
N GLN A 143 9.99 1.04 12.87
CA GLN A 143 11.39 0.83 12.51
C GLN A 143 12.07 2.12 12.07
N VAL A 144 11.39 2.95 11.27
CA VAL A 144 11.97 4.16 10.67
C VAL A 144 11.88 5.35 11.62
N TYR A 145 10.77 5.52 12.32
CA TYR A 145 10.50 6.70 13.13
C TYR A 145 10.50 6.43 14.63
N GLY A 146 10.52 5.17 15.06
CA GLY A 146 10.37 4.81 16.46
C GLY A 146 11.45 5.40 17.37
N ALA A 147 12.67 5.51 16.87
CA ALA A 147 13.79 6.09 17.61
C ALA A 147 13.56 7.56 17.94
N ASP A 148 12.79 8.27 17.11
CA ASP A 148 12.51 9.70 17.31
C ASP A 148 11.52 9.93 18.45
N ARG A 149 10.88 8.87 18.93
CA ARG A 149 9.88 8.94 19.98
C ARG A 149 10.44 8.63 21.38
N ALA A 150 11.66 8.16 21.42
CA ALA A 150 12.31 7.72 22.67
C ALA A 150 12.57 8.87 23.66
#